data_5d7853f655c528aeab9fddd75a4eab3a
#
_entry.id   5d7853f655c528aeab9fddd75a4eab3a
#
_cell.length_a   1.000
_cell.length_b   1.000
_cell.length_c   1.000
_cell.angle_alpha   90.00
_cell.angle_beta   90.00
_cell.angle_gamma   90.00
#
_symmetry.space_group_name_H-M   'P 1'
#
loop_
_entity.id
_entity.type
_entity.pdbx_description
1 polymer ?
#
loop_
_entity_poly.entity_id
_entity_poly.type
_entity_poly.pdbx_seq_one_letter_code
_entity_poly.pdbx_strand_id
1 'polypeptide(L)'
;TYGSQLALGALGITIVYTVLRFSNFAHGEFMSFGTMSTILLTWVFIDSNIKLGTMPTAIVVLPISIMLTIIYCLLVDKFVFKFYRQQKSKSVIALIVSIGVMFFTGGLIRFIIGPGDKNFMDGERFILKAKDFKMLTGLDEGLTIKSTQGVTIILTIILVILLFWFLNKTKTGKSMRAYSDNQELALLSGINPERIVLITWIITGTLACVAGTLYGLDKSYKPFTYLHLVLPIFAAAIVGGVGNPIGAIIGGFVISFSELLITFAYKKFFFYILPDNF
;
A
#
# COMPACT_ATOMS: atom_id res chain seq x y z
N THR A 1 4.75 -10.61 -6.46
CA THR A 1 5.12 -9.41 -5.68
C THR A 1 4.18 -8.25 -5.98
N TYR A 2 4.07 -7.77 -7.23
CA TYR A 2 3.21 -6.63 -7.57
C TYR A 2 1.74 -6.83 -7.14
N GLY A 3 1.16 -8.02 -7.38
CA GLY A 3 -0.18 -8.35 -6.90
C GLY A 3 -0.33 -8.27 -5.38
N SER A 4 0.70 -8.66 -4.63
CA SER A 4 0.72 -8.54 -3.17
C SER A 4 0.71 -7.08 -2.70
N GLN A 5 1.44 -6.21 -3.40
CA GLN A 5 1.50 -4.76 -3.12
C GLN A 5 0.14 -4.09 -3.42
N LEU A 6 -0.47 -4.43 -4.57
CA LEU A 6 -1.81 -3.95 -4.92
C LEU A 6 -2.87 -4.46 -3.94
N ALA A 7 -2.79 -5.72 -3.52
CA ALA A 7 -3.71 -6.31 -2.54
C ALA A 7 -3.66 -5.58 -1.19
N LEU A 8 -2.47 -5.26 -0.67
CA LEU A 8 -2.33 -4.48 0.56
C LEU A 8 -2.89 -3.06 0.42
N GLY A 9 -2.61 -2.39 -0.71
CA GLY A 9 -3.17 -1.07 -1.01
C GLY A 9 -4.70 -1.11 -1.11
N ALA A 10 -5.26 -2.09 -1.83
CA ALA A 10 -6.69 -2.29 -1.98
C ALA A 10 -7.38 -2.61 -0.65
N LEU A 11 -6.75 -3.40 0.23
CA LEU A 11 -7.22 -3.63 1.59
C LEU A 11 -7.33 -2.31 2.38
N GLY A 12 -6.31 -1.45 2.30
CA GLY A 12 -6.32 -0.17 2.99
C GLY A 12 -7.49 0.72 2.54
N ILE A 13 -7.70 0.86 1.23
CA ILE A 13 -8.85 1.61 0.68
C ILE A 13 -10.17 0.97 1.09
N THR A 14 -10.26 -0.35 1.00
CA THR A 14 -11.50 -1.08 1.33
C THR A 14 -11.89 -0.89 2.79
N ILE A 15 -10.94 -0.92 3.73
CA ILE A 15 -11.23 -0.69 5.16
C ILE A 15 -11.72 0.73 5.41
N VAL A 16 -11.10 1.74 4.80
CA VAL A 16 -11.56 3.13 4.89
C VAL A 16 -12.98 3.26 4.35
N TYR A 17 -13.22 2.73 3.16
CA TYR A 17 -14.54 2.79 2.55
C TYR A 17 -15.61 2.10 3.40
N THR A 18 -15.30 0.94 3.94
CA THR A 18 -16.22 0.15 4.76
C THR A 18 -16.69 0.92 6.00
N VAL A 19 -15.79 1.63 6.67
CA VAL A 19 -16.08 2.34 7.92
C VAL A 19 -16.53 3.79 7.68
N LEU A 20 -15.81 4.52 6.82
CA LEU A 20 -16.03 5.95 6.61
C LEU A 20 -16.98 6.28 5.46
N ARG A 21 -17.34 5.27 4.64
CA ARG A 21 -18.29 5.36 3.54
C ARG A 21 -17.93 6.40 2.45
N PHE A 22 -16.63 6.66 2.26
CA PHE A 22 -16.13 7.44 1.13
C PHE A 22 -14.88 6.85 0.53
N SER A 23 -14.64 7.09 -0.76
CA SER A 23 -13.43 6.68 -1.47
C SER A 23 -12.30 7.66 -1.18
N ASN A 24 -11.23 7.17 -0.55
CA ASN A 24 -10.08 8.00 -0.17
C ASN A 24 -9.00 8.00 -1.25
N PHE A 25 -8.98 9.01 -2.11
CA PHE A 25 -7.95 9.17 -3.15
C PHE A 25 -6.57 9.51 -2.60
N ALA A 26 -6.48 10.05 -1.38
CA ALA A 26 -5.20 10.34 -0.74
C ALA A 26 -4.41 9.08 -0.32
N HIS A 27 -5.01 7.87 -0.45
CA HIS A 27 -4.38 6.63 0.00
C HIS A 27 -3.02 6.36 -0.68
N GLY A 28 -2.90 6.63 -1.98
CA GLY A 28 -1.62 6.50 -2.70
C GLY A 28 -0.54 7.43 -2.16
N GLU A 29 -0.91 8.66 -1.80
CA GLU A 29 0.03 9.58 -1.20
C GLU A 29 0.39 9.23 0.25
N PHE A 30 -0.50 8.55 0.99
CA PHE A 30 -0.14 7.96 2.28
C PHE A 30 0.86 6.82 2.12
N MET A 31 0.74 6.00 1.06
CA MET A 31 1.74 5.00 0.69
C MET A 31 3.08 5.67 0.35
N SER A 32 3.04 6.74 -0.44
CA SER A 32 4.22 7.54 -0.81
C SER A 32 4.89 8.17 0.42
N PHE A 33 4.11 8.73 1.35
CA PHE A 33 4.61 9.30 2.61
C PHE A 33 5.30 8.23 3.48
N GLY A 34 4.70 7.05 3.60
CA GLY A 34 5.28 5.92 4.32
C GLY A 34 6.61 5.48 3.71
N THR A 35 6.67 5.38 2.38
CA THR A 35 7.91 5.04 1.66
C THR A 35 8.98 6.13 1.83
N MET A 36 8.61 7.41 1.70
CA MET A 36 9.53 8.52 1.93
C MET A 36 10.11 8.46 3.35
N SER A 37 9.28 8.25 4.35
CA SER A 37 9.73 8.15 5.75
C SER A 37 10.70 6.98 5.94
N THR A 38 10.43 5.83 5.29
CA THR A 38 11.32 4.66 5.34
C THR A 38 12.66 4.94 4.67
N ILE A 39 12.66 5.61 3.51
CA ILE A 39 13.91 5.96 2.80
C ILE A 39 14.76 6.91 3.64
N LEU A 40 14.17 7.98 4.17
CA LEU A 40 14.90 8.94 4.98
C LEU A 40 15.51 8.29 6.23
N LEU A 41 14.76 7.46 6.93
CA LEU A 41 15.26 6.71 8.07
C LEU A 41 16.36 5.72 7.65
N THR A 42 16.21 5.02 6.53
CA THR A 42 17.22 4.11 6.00
C THR A 42 18.53 4.84 5.75
N TRP A 43 18.51 6.01 5.13
CA TRP A 43 19.72 6.82 4.91
C TRP A 43 20.38 7.24 6.22
N VAL A 44 19.61 7.71 7.21
CA VAL A 44 20.15 8.07 8.53
C VAL A 44 20.82 6.87 9.22
N PHE A 45 20.21 5.67 9.12
CA PHE A 45 20.78 4.46 9.72
C PHE A 45 22.06 3.99 9.00
N ILE A 46 22.12 4.10 7.67
CA ILE A 46 23.29 3.77 6.88
C ILE A 46 24.44 4.75 7.20
N ASP A 47 24.16 6.05 7.24
CA ASP A 47 25.16 7.10 7.57
C ASP A 47 25.70 6.93 9.00
N SER A 48 24.88 6.43 9.92
CA SER A 48 25.27 6.13 11.31
C SER A 48 26.08 4.84 11.45
N ASN A 49 26.44 4.16 10.35
CA ASN A 49 27.19 2.88 10.33
C ASN A 49 26.54 1.73 11.14
N ILE A 50 25.25 1.81 11.41
CA ILE A 50 24.49 0.78 12.13
C ILE A 50 24.15 -0.35 11.14
N LYS A 51 25.07 -1.33 11.03
CA LYS A 51 24.81 -2.54 10.22
C LYS A 51 23.97 -3.54 11.03
N LEU A 52 22.70 -3.65 10.71
CA LEU A 52 21.77 -4.58 11.34
C LEU A 52 21.66 -5.92 10.57
N GLY A 53 22.76 -6.64 10.47
CA GLY A 53 22.79 -8.01 9.95
C GLY A 53 22.57 -8.15 8.44
N THR A 54 21.92 -9.24 8.04
CA THR A 54 21.70 -9.63 6.62
C THR A 54 20.39 -9.12 6.04
N MET A 55 19.50 -8.54 6.86
CA MET A 55 18.21 -7.99 6.43
C MET A 55 18.41 -6.62 5.76
N PRO A 56 17.57 -6.25 4.75
CA PRO A 56 17.54 -4.89 4.23
C PRO A 56 17.23 -3.89 5.36
N THR A 57 18.02 -2.82 5.45
CA THR A 57 17.88 -1.80 6.52
C THR A 57 16.48 -1.17 6.49
N ALA A 58 15.89 -1.05 5.30
CA ALA A 58 14.52 -0.56 5.14
C ALA A 58 13.48 -1.36 5.93
N ILE A 59 13.66 -2.68 6.11
CA ILE A 59 12.73 -3.53 6.86
C ILE A 59 12.88 -3.29 8.37
N VAL A 60 14.09 -3.03 8.81
CA VAL A 60 14.39 -2.78 10.25
C VAL A 60 13.79 -1.45 10.69
N VAL A 61 13.84 -0.42 9.84
CA VAL A 61 13.28 0.90 10.15
C VAL A 61 11.77 0.99 9.89
N LEU A 62 11.19 0.00 9.23
CA LEU A 62 9.79 -0.04 8.84
C LEU A 62 8.81 0.19 10.01
N PRO A 63 9.00 -0.37 11.23
CA PRO A 63 8.11 -0.08 12.37
C PRO A 63 8.06 1.40 12.74
N ILE A 64 9.20 2.09 12.68
CA ILE A 64 9.26 3.55 12.96
C ILE A 64 8.52 4.31 11.86
N SER A 65 8.72 3.94 10.60
CA SER A 65 8.03 4.54 9.46
C SER A 65 6.52 4.33 9.51
N ILE A 66 6.07 3.16 9.98
CA ILE A 66 4.64 2.87 10.21
C ILE A 66 4.10 3.84 11.27
N MET A 67 4.78 4.04 12.39
CA MET A 67 4.36 4.98 13.41
C MET A 67 4.24 6.40 12.87
N LEU A 68 5.23 6.88 12.11
CA LEU A 68 5.19 8.19 11.47
C LEU A 68 4.02 8.34 10.49
N THR A 69 3.77 7.31 9.70
CA THR A 69 2.66 7.30 8.74
C THR A 69 1.31 7.29 9.45
N ILE A 70 1.16 6.51 10.53
CA ILE A 70 -0.05 6.51 11.36
C ILE A 70 -0.29 7.90 11.95
N ILE A 71 0.74 8.51 12.53
CA ILE A 71 0.64 9.87 13.10
C ILE A 71 0.19 10.85 12.01
N TYR A 72 0.78 10.79 10.81
CA TYR A 72 0.39 11.62 9.69
C TYR A 72 -1.09 11.40 9.28
N CYS A 73 -1.53 10.15 9.14
CA CYS A 73 -2.93 9.83 8.83
C CYS A 73 -3.89 10.36 9.89
N LEU A 74 -3.53 10.23 11.18
CA LEU A 74 -4.35 10.75 12.28
C LEU A 74 -4.40 12.28 12.30
N LEU A 75 -3.30 12.96 11.97
CA LEU A 75 -3.28 14.42 11.83
C LEU A 75 -4.20 14.87 10.68
N VAL A 76 -4.12 14.21 9.52
CA VAL A 76 -5.00 14.48 8.40
C VAL A 76 -6.47 14.23 8.77
N ASP A 77 -6.77 13.14 9.47
CA ASP A 77 -8.15 12.92 9.97
C ASP A 77 -8.59 14.03 10.91
N LYS A 78 -7.77 14.38 11.89
CA LYS A 78 -8.11 15.38 12.92
C LYS A 78 -8.37 16.76 12.32
N PHE A 79 -7.49 17.21 11.40
CA PHE A 79 -7.55 18.58 10.88
C PHE A 79 -8.46 18.72 9.66
N VAL A 80 -8.69 17.63 8.92
CA VAL A 80 -9.44 17.69 7.67
C VAL A 80 -10.71 16.84 7.74
N PHE A 81 -10.61 15.51 7.81
CA PHE A 81 -11.78 14.63 7.65
C PHE A 81 -12.75 14.71 8.84
N LYS A 82 -12.26 14.91 10.07
CA LYS A 82 -13.12 15.03 11.26
C LYS A 82 -14.09 16.20 11.14
N PHE A 83 -13.65 17.34 10.61
CA PHE A 83 -14.50 18.51 10.38
C PHE A 83 -15.70 18.19 9.49
N TYR A 84 -15.47 17.59 8.31
CA TYR A 84 -16.53 17.24 7.38
C TYR A 84 -17.43 16.12 7.90
N ARG A 85 -16.87 15.17 8.64
CA ARG A 85 -17.62 14.09 9.31
C ARG A 85 -18.59 14.66 10.37
N GLN A 86 -18.16 15.63 11.17
CA GLN A 86 -19.01 16.28 12.17
C GLN A 86 -20.16 17.07 11.55
N GLN A 87 -19.94 17.66 10.37
CA GLN A 87 -20.98 18.33 9.61
C GLN A 87 -21.94 17.37 8.88
N LYS A 88 -21.79 16.05 9.04
CA LYS A 88 -22.56 15.04 8.31
C LYS A 88 -22.55 15.27 6.78
N SER A 89 -21.42 15.72 6.25
CA SER A 89 -21.28 16.02 4.83
C SER A 89 -21.50 14.77 3.97
N LYS A 90 -22.04 14.97 2.75
CA LYS A 90 -22.24 13.87 1.79
C LYS A 90 -20.91 13.21 1.44
N SER A 91 -20.92 11.91 1.15
CA SER A 91 -19.72 11.13 0.77
C SER A 91 -18.93 11.75 -0.39
N VAL A 92 -19.61 12.41 -1.33
CA VAL A 92 -18.98 13.11 -2.47
C VAL A 92 -18.10 14.27 -2.00
N ILE A 93 -18.50 15.01 -0.95
CA ILE A 93 -17.69 16.09 -0.41
C ILE A 93 -16.42 15.52 0.22
N ALA A 94 -16.53 14.44 1.01
CA ALA A 94 -15.38 13.77 1.59
C ALA A 94 -14.40 13.22 0.52
N LEU A 95 -14.93 12.74 -0.62
CA LEU A 95 -14.13 12.32 -1.77
C LEU A 95 -13.36 13.52 -2.35
N ILE A 96 -14.02 14.66 -2.62
CA ILE A 96 -13.36 15.86 -3.15
C ILE A 96 -12.28 16.36 -2.18
N VAL A 97 -12.57 16.36 -0.89
CA VAL A 97 -11.61 16.71 0.16
C VAL A 97 -10.41 15.77 0.14
N SER A 98 -10.61 14.46 -0.08
CA SER A 98 -9.51 13.50 -0.18
C SER A 98 -8.60 13.78 -1.38
N ILE A 99 -9.13 14.29 -2.48
CA ILE A 99 -8.33 14.75 -3.63
C ILE A 99 -7.49 15.97 -3.24
N GLY A 100 -8.05 16.92 -2.49
CA GLY A 100 -7.29 18.04 -1.94
C GLY A 100 -6.15 17.59 -1.04
N VAL A 101 -6.41 16.65 -0.13
CA VAL A 101 -5.38 16.02 0.72
C VAL A 101 -4.32 15.31 -0.11
N MET A 102 -4.71 14.62 -1.18
CA MET A 102 -3.79 13.95 -2.11
C MET A 102 -2.79 14.95 -2.70
N PHE A 103 -3.26 16.06 -3.28
CA PHE A 103 -2.37 17.07 -3.84
C PHE A 103 -1.50 17.76 -2.80
N PHE A 104 -2.06 18.06 -1.63
CA PHE A 104 -1.30 18.63 -0.52
C PHE A 104 -0.18 17.69 -0.06
N THR A 105 -0.50 16.42 0.19
CA THR A 105 0.47 15.42 0.64
C THR A 105 1.55 15.18 -0.42
N GLY A 106 1.17 15.04 -1.69
CA GLY A 106 2.12 14.89 -2.78
C GLY A 106 3.03 16.10 -2.95
N GLY A 107 2.52 17.33 -2.74
CA GLY A 107 3.32 18.55 -2.68
C GLY A 107 4.32 18.54 -1.53
N LEU A 108 3.85 18.19 -0.32
CA LEU A 108 4.68 18.09 0.88
C LEU A 108 5.83 17.07 0.71
N ILE A 109 5.52 15.89 0.18
CA ILE A 109 6.51 14.84 -0.09
C ILE A 109 7.60 15.36 -1.05
N ARG A 110 7.20 15.96 -2.17
CA ARG A 110 8.14 16.51 -3.15
C ARG A 110 8.96 17.68 -2.60
N PHE A 111 8.40 18.46 -1.69
CA PHE A 111 9.12 19.52 -1.00
C PHE A 111 10.21 18.95 -0.08
N ILE A 112 9.94 17.83 0.63
CA ILE A 112 10.88 17.23 1.58
C ILE A 112 11.99 16.45 0.86
N ILE A 113 11.64 15.52 -0.05
CA ILE A 113 12.60 14.59 -0.65
C ILE A 113 13.00 14.93 -2.08
N GLY A 114 12.29 15.88 -2.71
CA GLY A 114 12.46 16.26 -4.11
C GLY A 114 11.65 15.39 -5.08
N PRO A 115 11.51 15.80 -6.34
CA PRO A 115 10.69 15.11 -7.34
C PRO A 115 11.39 13.94 -8.04
N GLY A 116 12.71 13.81 -7.90
CA GLY A 116 13.52 12.82 -8.60
C GLY A 116 13.42 11.41 -8.00
N ASP A 117 13.95 10.45 -8.75
CA ASP A 117 14.06 9.06 -8.31
C ASP A 117 14.97 8.92 -7.10
N LYS A 118 14.54 8.14 -6.13
CA LYS A 118 15.30 7.83 -4.92
C LYS A 118 15.40 6.32 -4.74
N ASN A 119 16.57 5.89 -4.27
CA ASN A 119 16.85 4.50 -3.96
C ASN A 119 17.11 4.35 -2.47
N PHE A 120 16.80 3.17 -1.94
CA PHE A 120 17.03 2.84 -0.53
C PHE A 120 18.51 2.72 -0.16
N MET A 121 19.44 2.72 -1.15
CA MET A 121 20.88 2.50 -0.98
C MET A 121 21.25 1.13 -0.33
N ASP A 122 20.25 0.30 -0.05
CA ASP A 122 20.45 -1.10 0.32
C ASP A 122 20.75 -1.87 -0.96
N GLY A 123 21.99 -2.37 -1.10
CA GLY A 123 22.43 -3.09 -2.30
C GLY A 123 21.47 -4.23 -2.70
N GLU A 124 21.31 -4.44 -3.99
CA GLU A 124 20.47 -5.53 -4.53
C GLU A 124 20.99 -6.89 -4.03
N ARG A 125 20.22 -7.54 -3.19
CA ARG A 125 20.53 -8.89 -2.69
C ARG A 125 19.67 -9.89 -3.45
N PHE A 126 20.31 -10.77 -4.18
CA PHE A 126 19.64 -11.85 -4.89
C PHE A 126 19.61 -13.12 -4.04
N ILE A 127 18.43 -13.74 -3.89
CA ILE A 127 18.29 -15.09 -3.34
C ILE A 127 18.74 -16.10 -4.39
N LEU A 128 18.36 -15.88 -5.66
CA LEU A 128 18.70 -16.74 -6.79
C LEU A 128 19.09 -15.87 -7.97
N LYS A 129 20.29 -16.09 -8.52
CA LYS A 129 20.74 -15.43 -9.74
C LYS A 129 20.37 -16.30 -10.94
N ALA A 130 20.11 -15.67 -12.09
CA ALA A 130 19.79 -16.37 -13.33
C ALA A 130 20.83 -17.44 -13.71
N LYS A 131 22.12 -17.18 -13.40
CA LYS A 131 23.21 -18.12 -13.67
C LYS A 131 23.12 -19.39 -12.80
N ASP A 132 22.79 -19.22 -11.52
CA ASP A 132 22.66 -20.32 -10.56
C ASP A 132 21.41 -21.17 -10.89
N PHE A 133 20.31 -20.52 -11.33
CA PHE A 133 19.11 -21.20 -11.78
C PHE A 133 19.36 -22.05 -13.02
N LYS A 134 20.06 -21.51 -14.02
CA LYS A 134 20.45 -22.25 -15.23
C LYS A 134 21.30 -23.47 -14.91
N MET A 135 22.24 -23.36 -13.96
CA MET A 135 23.07 -24.50 -13.52
C MET A 135 22.26 -25.58 -12.81
N LEU A 136 21.22 -25.19 -12.03
CA LEU A 136 20.39 -26.12 -11.26
C LEU A 136 19.34 -26.84 -12.12
N THR A 137 18.78 -26.17 -13.13
CA THR A 137 17.63 -26.67 -13.91
C THR A 137 17.96 -27.12 -15.29
N GLY A 138 19.13 -26.72 -15.84
CA GLY A 138 19.51 -26.99 -17.23
C GLY A 138 18.67 -26.28 -18.29
N LEU A 139 17.82 -25.31 -17.89
CA LEU A 139 16.98 -24.53 -18.80
C LEU A 139 17.74 -23.34 -19.38
N ASP A 140 17.46 -22.99 -20.64
CA ASP A 140 18.07 -21.83 -21.30
C ASP A 140 17.60 -20.49 -20.73
N GLU A 141 16.43 -20.45 -20.10
CA GLU A 141 15.87 -19.27 -19.46
C GLU A 141 16.33 -19.17 -17.99
N GLY A 142 16.77 -17.97 -17.58
CA GLY A 142 17.25 -17.73 -16.20
C GLY A 142 16.18 -17.05 -15.35
N LEU A 143 15.82 -17.65 -14.23
CA LEU A 143 14.95 -17.02 -13.23
C LEU A 143 15.79 -16.30 -12.17
N THR A 144 15.45 -15.02 -11.91
CA THR A 144 16.12 -14.21 -10.91
C THR A 144 15.12 -13.86 -9.80
N ILE A 145 15.43 -14.20 -8.56
CA ILE A 145 14.60 -13.87 -7.40
C ILE A 145 15.39 -12.92 -6.49
N LYS A 146 14.86 -11.71 -6.31
CA LYS A 146 15.42 -10.73 -5.36
C LYS A 146 14.94 -11.06 -3.94
N SER A 147 15.78 -10.82 -2.94
CA SER A 147 15.40 -11.02 -1.53
C SER A 147 14.21 -10.12 -1.13
N THR A 148 14.11 -8.93 -1.69
CA THR A 148 12.98 -8.02 -1.50
C THR A 148 11.65 -8.63 -1.94
N GLN A 149 11.63 -9.45 -2.99
CA GLN A 149 10.43 -10.14 -3.48
C GLN A 149 9.95 -11.22 -2.50
N GLY A 150 10.88 -12.00 -1.95
CA GLY A 150 10.56 -13.00 -0.92
C GLY A 150 9.98 -12.35 0.34
N VAL A 151 10.63 -11.28 0.80
CA VAL A 151 10.16 -10.50 1.95
C VAL A 151 8.79 -9.89 1.69
N THR A 152 8.54 -9.36 0.49
CA THR A 152 7.23 -8.82 0.12
C THR A 152 6.12 -9.84 0.28
N ILE A 153 6.31 -11.07 -0.20
CA ILE A 153 5.30 -12.13 -0.11
C ILE A 153 5.06 -12.52 1.35
N ILE A 154 6.14 -12.77 2.10
CA ILE A 154 6.06 -13.19 3.52
C ILE A 154 5.36 -12.10 4.34
N LEU A 155 5.78 -10.85 4.22
CA LEU A 155 5.22 -9.75 4.98
C LEU A 155 3.75 -9.50 4.63
N THR A 156 3.38 -9.63 3.35
CA THR A 156 1.99 -9.53 2.91
C THR A 156 1.13 -10.62 3.55
N ILE A 157 1.59 -11.87 3.54
CA ILE A 157 0.85 -12.99 4.16
C ILE A 157 0.68 -12.75 5.66
N ILE A 158 1.74 -12.34 6.35
CA ILE A 158 1.69 -12.05 7.79
C ILE A 158 0.66 -10.94 8.07
N LEU A 159 0.71 -9.83 7.34
CA LEU A 159 -0.21 -8.71 7.56
C LEU A 159 -1.66 -9.07 7.25
N VAL A 160 -1.90 -9.84 6.19
CA VAL A 160 -3.24 -10.32 5.85
C VAL A 160 -3.78 -11.22 6.97
N ILE A 161 -3.00 -12.18 7.45
CA ILE A 161 -3.40 -13.07 8.54
C ILE A 161 -3.68 -12.26 9.81
N LEU A 162 -2.81 -11.33 10.19
CA LEU A 162 -2.99 -10.46 11.36
C LEU A 162 -4.24 -9.61 11.24
N LEU A 163 -4.51 -9.03 10.06
CA LEU A 163 -5.69 -8.22 9.82
C LEU A 163 -6.97 -9.05 9.98
N PHE A 164 -7.04 -10.24 9.35
CA PHE A 164 -8.22 -11.10 9.47
C PHE A 164 -8.39 -11.64 10.88
N TRP A 165 -7.30 -11.99 11.56
CA TRP A 165 -7.34 -12.36 12.97
C TRP A 165 -7.91 -11.21 13.82
N PHE A 166 -7.40 -9.97 13.60
CA PHE A 166 -7.90 -8.78 14.29
C PHE A 166 -9.39 -8.55 14.04
N LEU A 167 -9.83 -8.54 12.79
CA LEU A 167 -11.22 -8.29 12.41
C LEU A 167 -12.18 -9.36 12.95
N ASN A 168 -11.75 -10.62 13.01
CA ASN A 168 -12.64 -11.73 13.37
C ASN A 168 -12.61 -12.06 14.87
N LYS A 169 -11.47 -11.95 15.51
CA LYS A 169 -11.28 -12.44 16.89
C LYS A 169 -11.32 -11.34 17.95
N THR A 170 -10.96 -10.10 17.62
CA THR A 170 -10.93 -9.02 18.62
C THR A 170 -12.29 -8.37 18.81
N LYS A 171 -12.54 -7.86 20.04
CA LYS A 171 -13.76 -7.08 20.35
C LYS A 171 -13.86 -5.85 19.44
N THR A 172 -12.75 -5.17 19.21
CA THR A 172 -12.68 -3.97 18.37
C THR A 172 -12.97 -4.29 16.90
N GLY A 173 -12.41 -5.38 16.35
CA GLY A 173 -12.70 -5.79 14.99
C GLY A 173 -14.17 -6.15 14.78
N LYS A 174 -14.80 -6.81 15.77
CA LYS A 174 -16.25 -7.07 15.77
C LYS A 174 -17.06 -5.76 15.80
N SER A 175 -16.66 -4.80 16.62
CA SER A 175 -17.28 -3.47 16.68
C SER A 175 -17.13 -2.70 15.36
N MET A 176 -15.97 -2.80 14.69
CA MET A 176 -15.78 -2.20 13.37
C MET A 176 -16.74 -2.78 12.33
N ARG A 177 -16.92 -4.10 12.31
CA ARG A 177 -17.88 -4.74 11.40
C ARG A 177 -19.31 -4.34 11.71
N ALA A 178 -19.73 -4.39 12.98
CA ALA A 178 -21.07 -3.94 13.38
C ALA A 178 -21.33 -2.48 12.99
N TYR A 179 -20.35 -1.60 13.19
CA TYR A 179 -20.42 -0.19 12.77
C TYR A 179 -20.49 -0.04 11.24
N SER A 180 -19.78 -0.89 10.53
CA SER A 180 -19.80 -0.96 9.07
C SER A 180 -21.15 -1.44 8.51
N ASP A 181 -21.79 -2.40 9.18
CA ASP A 181 -23.07 -2.95 8.74
C ASP A 181 -24.20 -1.94 8.96
N ASN A 182 -24.30 -1.40 10.17
CA ASN A 182 -25.29 -0.36 10.49
C ASN A 182 -24.75 0.61 11.57
N GLN A 183 -24.44 1.83 11.15
CA GLN A 183 -23.90 2.87 12.03
C GLN A 183 -24.86 3.27 13.15
N GLU A 184 -26.16 3.39 12.84
CA GLU A 184 -27.16 3.82 13.84
C GLU A 184 -27.35 2.76 14.92
N LEU A 185 -27.51 1.49 14.55
CA LEU A 185 -27.63 0.39 15.51
C LEU A 185 -26.37 0.21 16.34
N ALA A 186 -25.17 0.40 15.75
CA ALA A 186 -23.91 0.34 16.46
C ALA A 186 -23.80 1.45 17.52
N LEU A 187 -24.24 2.68 17.20
CA LEU A 187 -24.30 3.79 18.17
C LEU A 187 -25.25 3.50 19.32
N LEU A 188 -26.45 2.97 19.03
CA LEU A 188 -27.42 2.58 20.06
C LEU A 188 -26.89 1.45 20.95
N SER A 189 -26.01 0.59 20.43
CA SER A 189 -25.33 -0.46 21.19
C SER A 189 -24.11 0.04 21.98
N GLY A 190 -23.87 1.36 22.04
CA GLY A 190 -22.78 1.97 22.81
C GLY A 190 -21.41 1.90 22.14
N ILE A 191 -21.32 1.60 20.84
CA ILE A 191 -20.05 1.61 20.11
C ILE A 191 -19.64 3.06 19.85
N ASN A 192 -18.43 3.43 20.32
CA ASN A 192 -17.90 4.78 20.10
C ASN A 192 -17.34 4.94 18.66
N PRO A 193 -17.94 5.81 17.82
CA PRO A 193 -17.54 5.97 16.43
C PRO A 193 -16.15 6.58 16.29
N GLU A 194 -15.75 7.49 17.18
CA GLU A 194 -14.42 8.11 17.11
C GLU A 194 -13.30 7.09 17.33
N ARG A 195 -13.51 6.13 18.23
CA ARG A 195 -12.58 5.03 18.45
C ARG A 195 -12.48 4.11 17.22
N ILE A 196 -13.60 3.82 16.56
CA ILE A 196 -13.63 3.00 15.34
C ILE A 196 -12.88 3.70 14.21
N VAL A 197 -13.12 4.99 14.02
CA VAL A 197 -12.41 5.79 13.00
C VAL A 197 -10.92 5.85 13.26
N LEU A 198 -10.51 6.10 14.50
CA LEU A 198 -9.09 6.12 14.91
C LEU A 198 -8.39 4.81 14.54
N ILE A 199 -9.01 3.67 14.89
CA ILE A 199 -8.44 2.35 14.60
C ILE A 199 -8.40 2.10 13.09
N THR A 200 -9.42 2.55 12.35
CA THR A 200 -9.42 2.48 10.88
C THR A 200 -8.21 3.19 10.29
N TRP A 201 -7.89 4.39 10.75
CA TRP A 201 -6.71 5.13 10.28
C TRP A 201 -5.38 4.48 10.68
N ILE A 202 -5.31 3.85 11.88
CA ILE A 202 -4.13 3.09 12.29
C ILE A 202 -3.89 1.92 11.34
N ILE A 203 -4.92 1.12 11.06
CA ILE A 203 -4.82 -0.03 10.15
C ILE A 203 -4.46 0.44 8.75
N THR A 204 -5.16 1.44 8.25
CA THR A 204 -4.94 1.98 6.90
C THR A 204 -3.54 2.58 6.73
N GLY A 205 -3.07 3.35 7.72
CA GLY A 205 -1.72 3.91 7.72
C GLY A 205 -0.64 2.82 7.74
N THR A 206 -0.86 1.75 8.51
CA THR A 206 0.03 0.58 8.52
C THR A 206 0.09 -0.10 7.16
N LEU A 207 -1.08 -0.43 6.57
CA LEU A 207 -1.15 -1.06 5.26
C LEU A 207 -0.56 -0.18 4.16
N ALA A 208 -0.84 1.12 4.18
CA ALA A 208 -0.31 2.09 3.23
C ALA A 208 1.23 2.17 3.31
N CYS A 209 1.79 2.31 4.51
CA CYS A 209 3.23 2.38 4.71
C CYS A 209 3.92 1.12 4.20
N VAL A 210 3.43 -0.06 4.58
CA VAL A 210 4.04 -1.33 4.16
C VAL A 210 3.90 -1.55 2.67
N ALA A 211 2.70 -1.40 2.10
CA ALA A 211 2.48 -1.56 0.66
C ALA A 211 3.36 -0.61 -0.16
N GLY A 212 3.43 0.66 0.26
CA GLY A 212 4.27 1.67 -0.38
C GLY A 212 5.76 1.34 -0.31
N THR A 213 6.26 0.99 0.87
CA THR A 213 7.67 0.64 1.09
C THR A 213 8.07 -0.58 0.27
N LEU A 214 7.26 -1.64 0.26
CA LEU A 214 7.52 -2.85 -0.52
C LEU A 214 7.53 -2.56 -2.03
N TYR A 215 6.67 -1.65 -2.50
CA TYR A 215 6.67 -1.20 -3.88
C TYR A 215 7.95 -0.41 -4.22
N GLY A 216 8.35 0.52 -3.35
CA GLY A 216 9.58 1.29 -3.51
C GLY A 216 10.86 0.45 -3.47
N LEU A 217 10.89 -0.62 -2.67
CA LEU A 217 11.99 -1.58 -2.62
C LEU A 217 12.12 -2.42 -3.91
N ASP A 218 11.00 -2.69 -4.57
CA ASP A 218 10.98 -3.49 -5.80
C ASP A 218 11.31 -2.66 -7.05
N LYS A 219 10.80 -1.42 -7.13
CA LYS A 219 10.83 -0.59 -8.36
C LYS A 219 11.53 0.77 -8.23
N SER A 220 12.23 1.07 -7.14
CA SER A 220 12.67 2.42 -6.76
C SER A 220 11.52 3.35 -6.36
N TYR A 221 11.86 4.42 -5.64
CA TYR A 221 10.89 5.40 -5.18
C TYR A 221 10.83 6.60 -6.11
N LYS A 222 9.66 6.79 -6.72
CA LYS A 222 9.31 7.99 -7.51
C LYS A 222 8.03 8.56 -6.94
N PRO A 223 8.02 9.78 -6.36
CA PRO A 223 6.81 10.33 -5.74
C PRO A 223 5.58 10.30 -6.66
N PHE A 224 5.73 10.66 -7.93
CA PHE A 224 4.63 10.66 -8.90
C PHE A 224 4.04 9.28 -9.22
N THR A 225 4.81 8.21 -9.08
CA THR A 225 4.33 6.85 -9.38
C THR A 225 3.22 6.42 -8.44
N TYR A 226 3.26 6.89 -7.20
CA TYR A 226 2.23 6.55 -6.20
C TYR A 226 0.87 7.17 -6.51
N LEU A 227 0.84 8.33 -7.16
CA LEU A 227 -0.39 8.92 -7.68
C LEU A 227 -1.01 8.00 -8.75
N HIS A 228 -0.20 7.45 -9.65
CA HIS A 228 -0.67 6.53 -10.69
C HIS A 228 -1.09 5.17 -10.12
N LEU A 229 -0.49 4.71 -9.02
CA LEU A 229 -0.88 3.47 -8.34
C LEU A 229 -2.28 3.52 -7.73
N VAL A 230 -2.82 4.70 -7.45
CA VAL A 230 -4.17 4.85 -6.91
C VAL A 230 -5.21 4.20 -7.81
N LEU A 231 -5.09 4.35 -9.15
CA LEU A 231 -6.06 3.81 -10.09
C LEU A 231 -6.12 2.27 -10.08
N PRO A 232 -5.02 1.51 -10.26
CA PRO A 232 -5.06 0.06 -10.17
C PRO A 232 -5.46 -0.45 -8.78
N ILE A 233 -5.14 0.26 -7.70
CA ILE A 233 -5.57 -0.10 -6.34
C ILE A 233 -7.09 0.07 -6.20
N PHE A 234 -7.67 1.15 -6.71
CA PHE A 234 -9.13 1.31 -6.75
C PHE A 234 -9.79 0.27 -7.65
N ALA A 235 -9.23 0.00 -8.83
CA ALA A 235 -9.73 -1.05 -9.71
C ALA A 235 -9.74 -2.41 -9.00
N ALA A 236 -8.69 -2.74 -8.26
CA ALA A 236 -8.61 -3.95 -7.44
C ALA A 236 -9.71 -4.00 -6.36
N ALA A 237 -9.93 -2.88 -5.65
CA ALA A 237 -10.98 -2.79 -4.63
C ALA A 237 -12.39 -2.90 -5.24
N ILE A 238 -12.62 -2.33 -6.42
CA ILE A 238 -13.92 -2.37 -7.11
C ILE A 238 -14.19 -3.77 -7.67
N VAL A 239 -13.23 -4.37 -8.39
CA VAL A 239 -13.34 -5.73 -8.95
C VAL A 239 -13.51 -6.77 -7.84
N GLY A 240 -12.82 -6.58 -6.73
CA GLY A 240 -12.95 -7.44 -5.55
C GLY A 240 -14.26 -7.26 -4.77
N GLY A 241 -15.00 -6.20 -5.06
CA GLY A 241 -16.21 -5.79 -4.33
C GLY A 241 -15.90 -4.81 -3.22
N VAL A 242 -16.37 -3.58 -3.40
CA VAL A 242 -16.13 -2.48 -2.45
C VAL A 242 -16.68 -2.84 -1.07
N GLY A 243 -15.84 -2.76 -0.05
CA GLY A 243 -16.22 -3.11 1.31
C GLY A 243 -15.97 -4.58 1.70
N ASN A 244 -15.49 -5.41 0.78
CA ASN A 244 -15.13 -6.81 1.06
C ASN A 244 -13.59 -6.96 1.13
N PRO A 245 -12.98 -7.15 2.33
CA PRO A 245 -11.54 -7.30 2.45
C PRO A 245 -10.96 -8.52 1.71
N ILE A 246 -11.69 -9.65 1.68
CA ILE A 246 -11.26 -10.85 0.95
C ILE A 246 -11.28 -10.56 -0.55
N GLY A 247 -12.36 -9.95 -1.03
CA GLY A 247 -12.48 -9.53 -2.40
C GLY A 247 -11.37 -8.59 -2.84
N ALA A 248 -10.99 -7.62 -2.00
CA ALA A 248 -9.91 -6.67 -2.30
C ALA A 248 -8.56 -7.37 -2.54
N ILE A 249 -8.24 -8.43 -1.79
CA ILE A 249 -7.03 -9.23 -2.02
C ILE A 249 -7.11 -9.93 -3.37
N ILE A 250 -8.22 -10.63 -3.64
CA ILE A 250 -8.42 -11.33 -4.92
C ILE A 250 -8.36 -10.34 -6.09
N GLY A 251 -9.04 -9.19 -5.96
CA GLY A 251 -9.02 -8.11 -6.94
C GLY A 251 -7.61 -7.58 -7.21
N GLY A 252 -6.77 -7.44 -6.17
CA GLY A 252 -5.37 -7.05 -6.31
C GLY A 252 -4.57 -8.01 -7.20
N PHE A 253 -4.75 -9.31 -7.01
CA PHE A 253 -4.12 -10.31 -7.87
C PHE A 253 -4.73 -10.33 -9.27
N VAL A 254 -6.05 -10.25 -9.42
CA VAL A 254 -6.71 -10.22 -10.74
C VAL A 254 -6.22 -9.04 -11.56
N ILE A 255 -6.21 -7.83 -11.00
CA ILE A 255 -5.74 -6.63 -11.71
C ILE A 255 -4.25 -6.76 -12.06
N SER A 256 -3.41 -7.23 -11.13
CA SER A 256 -1.98 -7.41 -11.37
C SER A 256 -1.70 -8.41 -12.49
N PHE A 257 -2.40 -9.55 -12.51
CA PHE A 257 -2.25 -10.55 -13.58
C PHE A 257 -2.79 -10.05 -14.92
N SER A 258 -3.92 -9.34 -14.92
CA SER A 258 -4.51 -8.76 -16.13
C SER A 258 -3.56 -7.73 -16.75
N GLU A 259 -2.99 -6.83 -15.94
CA GLU A 259 -2.02 -5.83 -16.38
C GLU A 259 -0.77 -6.49 -17.00
N LEU A 260 -0.25 -7.53 -16.33
CA LEU A 260 0.90 -8.27 -16.83
C LEU A 260 0.60 -8.97 -18.16
N LEU A 261 -0.55 -9.67 -18.24
CA LEU A 261 -0.96 -10.40 -19.44
C LEU A 261 -1.17 -9.45 -20.62
N ILE A 262 -1.87 -8.33 -20.42
CA ILE A 262 -2.11 -7.34 -21.46
C ILE A 262 -0.80 -6.74 -21.93
N THR A 263 0.09 -6.35 -21.02
CA THR A 263 1.39 -5.76 -21.37
C THR A 263 2.26 -6.75 -22.13
N PHE A 264 2.27 -8.03 -21.75
CA PHE A 264 3.03 -9.07 -22.42
C PHE A 264 2.44 -9.42 -23.81
N ALA A 265 1.11 -9.56 -23.88
CA ALA A 265 0.40 -9.85 -25.12
C ALA A 265 0.57 -8.70 -26.13
N TYR A 266 0.45 -7.44 -25.66
CA TYR A 266 0.67 -6.26 -26.49
C TYR A 266 2.08 -6.24 -27.10
N LYS A 267 3.14 -6.42 -26.27
CA LYS A 267 4.52 -6.46 -26.76
C LYS A 267 4.73 -7.56 -27.79
N LYS A 268 4.20 -8.76 -27.55
CA LYS A 268 4.35 -9.89 -28.42
C LYS A 268 3.59 -9.71 -29.75
N PHE A 269 2.38 -9.14 -29.69
CA PHE A 269 1.56 -8.84 -30.85
C PHE A 269 2.24 -7.81 -31.77
N PHE A 270 2.77 -6.72 -31.21
CA PHE A 270 3.48 -5.72 -31.99
C PHE A 270 4.79 -6.24 -32.58
N PHE A 271 5.50 -7.10 -31.87
CA PHE A 271 6.71 -7.75 -32.38
C PHE A 271 6.42 -8.65 -33.61
N TYR A 272 5.23 -9.24 -33.68
CA TYR A 272 4.82 -10.03 -34.87
C TYR A 272 4.31 -9.19 -36.03
N ILE A 273 3.77 -8.00 -35.77
CA ILE A 273 3.16 -7.15 -36.83
C ILE A 273 4.16 -6.14 -37.41
N LEU A 274 5.10 -5.67 -36.61
CA LEU A 274 6.12 -4.73 -37.04
C LEU A 274 7.46 -5.46 -37.16
N PRO A 275 7.89 -5.83 -38.38
CA PRO A 275 9.23 -6.39 -38.57
C PRO A 275 10.30 -5.34 -38.29
N ASP A 276 11.26 -5.70 -37.49
CA ASP A 276 12.65 -5.26 -37.20
C ASP A 276 13.17 -3.83 -37.55
N ASN A 277 12.35 -2.81 -37.62
CA ASN A 277 12.83 -1.45 -37.94
C ASN A 277 12.21 -0.32 -37.08
N PHE A 278 11.85 -0.62 -35.84
CA PHE A 278 11.50 0.44 -34.86
C PHE A 278 12.14 0.20 -33.51
#